data_7684b3aab6dee096d5a09866168781c0
#
_entry.id   7684b3aab6dee096d5a09866168781c0
#
_cell.length_a   1.000
_cell.length_b   1.000
_cell.length_c   1.000
_cell.angle_alpha   90.00
_cell.angle_beta   90.00
_cell.angle_gamma   90.00
#
_symmetry.space_group_name_H-M   'P 1'
#
loop_
_entity.id
_entity.type
_entity.pdbx_description
1 polymer ?
#
loop_
_entity_poly.entity_id
_entity_poly.type
_entity_poly.pdbx_seq_one_letter_code
_entity_poly.pdbx_strand_id
1 'polypeptide(L)'
;DLVRSRGLGDVYKRQVGENFYANVNLVILDGAKVRIGDNAFIAPNVGIYTAGHPLDASDRNKGLEYAYPITIGNNVWIGAGAIILPGVTIGNNVVIGAGSVVTKNIPAYSLAVGNPCRVIKRIDE
;
A
#
# COMPACT_ATOMS: atom_id res chain seq x y z
N ASP A 1 -6.13 8.55 13.73
CA ASP A 1 -7.46 8.65 14.34
C ASP A 1 -8.17 7.32 14.26
N LEU A 2 -8.87 6.99 15.34
CA LEU A 2 -9.67 5.79 15.40
C LEU A 2 -11.09 6.08 14.96
N VAL A 3 -11.63 5.26 14.09
CA VAL A 3 -13.00 5.36 13.62
C VAL A 3 -13.67 3.99 13.72
N ARG A 4 -14.99 3.97 13.69
CA ARG A 4 -15.70 2.70 13.64
C ARG A 4 -15.48 2.05 12.29
N SER A 5 -15.34 0.73 12.33
CA SER A 5 -15.23 -0.05 11.11
C SER A 5 -16.47 0.18 10.24
N ARG A 6 -16.24 0.38 8.97
CA ARG A 6 -17.28 0.58 7.98
C ARG A 6 -17.07 -0.40 6.86
N GLY A 7 -18.03 -0.46 5.97
CA GLY A 7 -17.85 -1.19 4.74
C GLY A 7 -16.87 -0.50 3.82
N LEU A 8 -17.00 -0.77 2.55
CA LEU A 8 -16.09 -0.25 1.53
C LEU A 8 -16.05 1.28 1.52
N GLY A 9 -14.90 1.83 1.20
CA GLY A 9 -14.73 3.25 0.99
C GLY A 9 -15.48 3.73 -0.26
N ASP A 10 -15.55 5.02 -0.43
CA ASP A 10 -16.21 5.59 -1.59
C ASP A 10 -15.23 5.74 -2.77
N VAL A 11 -15.78 6.10 -3.94
CA VAL A 11 -15.00 6.17 -5.18
C VAL A 11 -13.91 7.24 -5.17
N TYR A 12 -14.01 8.24 -4.30
CA TYR A 12 -13.03 9.31 -4.22
C TYR A 12 -11.80 8.93 -3.41
N LYS A 13 -11.84 7.83 -2.69
CA LYS A 13 -10.72 7.39 -1.86
C LYS A 13 -9.66 6.65 -2.64
N ARG A 14 -9.99 6.14 -3.81
CA ARG A 14 -9.04 5.46 -4.68
C ARG A 14 -8.80 6.29 -5.93
N GLN A 15 -7.54 6.59 -6.20
CA GLN A 15 -7.14 7.33 -7.39
C GLN A 15 -5.94 6.63 -8.01
N VAL A 16 -6.05 6.33 -9.29
CA VAL A 16 -4.95 5.75 -10.05
C VAL A 16 -4.64 6.65 -11.23
N GLY A 17 -3.37 6.73 -11.59
CA GLY A 17 -2.93 7.50 -12.72
C GLY A 17 -3.11 6.77 -14.04
N GLU A 18 -2.41 7.24 -15.07
CA GLU A 18 -2.49 6.66 -16.40
C GLU A 18 -1.63 5.41 -16.50
N ASN A 19 -2.01 4.54 -17.46
CA ASN A 19 -1.30 3.29 -17.73
C ASN A 19 -1.19 2.39 -16.50
N PHE A 20 -2.24 2.37 -15.71
CA PHE A 20 -2.32 1.50 -14.55
C PHE A 20 -2.52 0.06 -14.98
N TYR A 21 -1.67 -0.83 -14.54
CA TYR A 21 -1.82 -2.26 -14.79
C TYR A 21 -1.82 -3.03 -13.48
N ALA A 22 -2.88 -3.77 -13.23
CA ALA A 22 -2.96 -4.64 -12.06
C ALA A 22 -3.34 -6.04 -12.52
N ASN A 23 -2.63 -7.01 -11.99
CA ASN A 23 -2.91 -8.41 -12.24
C ASN A 23 -4.03 -8.90 -11.31
N VAL A 24 -4.30 -10.19 -11.29
CA VAL A 24 -5.43 -10.78 -10.57
C VAL A 24 -5.28 -10.64 -9.06
N ASN A 25 -6.41 -10.59 -8.38
CA ASN A 25 -6.51 -10.62 -6.91
C ASN A 25 -5.81 -9.43 -6.22
N LEU A 26 -5.89 -8.26 -6.82
CA LEU A 26 -5.51 -7.04 -6.12
C LEU A 26 -6.60 -6.70 -5.11
N VAL A 27 -6.22 -6.52 -3.85
CA VAL A 27 -7.14 -6.09 -2.80
C VAL A 27 -6.69 -4.72 -2.31
N ILE A 28 -7.61 -3.76 -2.36
CA ILE A 28 -7.38 -2.42 -1.83
C ILE A 28 -8.44 -2.14 -0.78
N LEU A 29 -8.00 -1.97 0.47
CA LEU A 29 -8.88 -1.51 1.54
C LEU A 29 -8.69 -0.01 1.67
N ASP A 30 -9.67 0.74 1.22
CA ASP A 30 -9.58 2.19 1.09
C ASP A 30 -10.38 2.97 2.14
N GLY A 31 -10.35 2.50 3.36
CA GLY A 31 -10.90 3.26 4.49
C GLY A 31 -10.30 4.65 4.60
N ALA A 32 -9.04 4.82 4.17
CA ALA A 32 -8.41 6.11 3.91
C ALA A 32 -8.00 6.17 2.45
N LYS A 33 -7.52 7.33 1.99
CA LYS A 33 -7.18 7.53 0.57
C LYS A 33 -6.04 6.64 0.12
N VAL A 34 -6.17 6.10 -1.09
CA VAL A 34 -5.09 5.39 -1.79
C VAL A 34 -4.85 6.12 -3.10
N ARG A 35 -3.62 6.59 -3.29
CA ARG A 35 -3.20 7.24 -4.53
C ARG A 35 -2.10 6.44 -5.16
N ILE A 36 -2.27 6.13 -6.43
CA ILE A 36 -1.28 5.41 -7.22
C ILE A 36 -1.00 6.26 -8.45
N GLY A 37 0.25 6.56 -8.70
CA GLY A 37 0.65 7.41 -9.80
C GLY A 37 0.55 6.72 -11.15
N ASP A 38 1.24 7.29 -12.14
CA ASP A 38 1.24 6.78 -13.52
C ASP A 38 2.17 5.59 -13.67
N ASN A 39 1.84 4.73 -14.64
CA ASN A 39 2.68 3.58 -15.02
C ASN A 39 2.97 2.63 -13.86
N ALA A 40 1.93 2.32 -13.08
CA ALA A 40 2.05 1.34 -12.03
C ALA A 40 1.87 -0.06 -12.58
N PHE A 41 2.77 -0.96 -12.21
CA PHE A 41 2.62 -2.40 -12.49
C PHE A 41 2.45 -3.13 -11.17
N ILE A 42 1.28 -3.74 -10.99
CA ILE A 42 0.96 -4.47 -9.76
C ILE A 42 0.76 -5.94 -10.10
N ALA A 43 1.62 -6.78 -9.58
CA ALA A 43 1.62 -8.21 -9.82
C ALA A 43 0.45 -8.90 -9.07
N PRO A 44 0.22 -10.21 -9.28
CA PRO A 44 -0.90 -10.90 -8.64
C PRO A 44 -0.83 -10.89 -7.11
N ASN A 45 -2.00 -10.92 -6.49
CA ASN A 45 -2.17 -11.14 -5.05
C ASN A 45 -1.51 -10.07 -4.19
N VAL A 46 -1.55 -8.82 -4.62
CA VAL A 46 -1.04 -7.69 -3.84
C VAL A 46 -2.14 -7.15 -2.95
N GLY A 47 -1.79 -6.79 -1.72
CA GLY A 47 -2.70 -6.15 -0.78
C GLY A 47 -2.23 -4.73 -0.47
N ILE A 48 -3.15 -3.77 -0.55
CA ILE A 48 -2.90 -2.37 -0.21
C ILE A 48 -3.93 -2.01 0.87
N TYR A 49 -3.48 -1.92 2.11
CA TYR A 49 -4.37 -1.84 3.25
C TYR A 49 -4.17 -0.54 4.02
N THR A 50 -5.18 0.32 3.99
CA THR A 50 -5.12 1.58 4.74
C THR A 50 -5.60 1.43 6.16
N ALA A 51 -6.27 0.32 6.49
CA ALA A 51 -6.95 0.17 7.77
C ALA A 51 -6.34 -0.94 8.61
N GLY A 52 -6.45 -0.78 9.91
CA GLY A 52 -6.08 -1.78 10.88
C GLY A 52 -6.86 -1.57 12.17
N HIS A 53 -6.60 -2.40 13.14
CA HIS A 53 -7.29 -2.34 14.43
C HIS A 53 -6.33 -1.95 15.55
N PRO A 54 -6.84 -1.32 16.64
CA PRO A 54 -6.00 -1.02 17.79
C PRO A 54 -5.40 -2.28 18.39
N LEU A 55 -4.18 -2.14 18.93
CA LEU A 55 -3.54 -3.24 19.64
C LEU A 55 -4.25 -3.52 20.96
N ASP A 56 -4.86 -2.51 21.56
CA ASP A 56 -5.63 -2.69 22.78
C ASP A 56 -6.91 -3.49 22.51
N ALA A 57 -7.08 -4.60 23.18
CA ALA A 57 -8.20 -5.49 22.96
C ALA A 57 -9.55 -4.82 23.28
N SER A 58 -9.58 -3.99 24.33
CA SER A 58 -10.81 -3.31 24.70
C SER A 58 -11.30 -2.38 23.59
N ASP A 59 -10.40 -1.58 23.02
CA ASP A 59 -10.73 -0.69 21.92
C ASP A 59 -11.13 -1.48 20.68
N ARG A 60 -10.38 -2.53 20.38
CA ARG A 60 -10.67 -3.39 19.23
C ARG A 60 -12.05 -4.03 19.35
N ASN A 61 -12.41 -4.50 20.54
CA ASN A 61 -13.68 -5.15 20.77
C ASN A 61 -14.86 -4.19 20.68
N LYS A 62 -14.63 -2.89 20.77
CA LYS A 62 -15.65 -1.87 20.55
C LYS A 62 -15.90 -1.60 19.06
N GLY A 63 -15.20 -2.29 18.18
CA GLY A 63 -15.34 -2.11 16.74
C GLY A 63 -14.56 -0.93 16.19
N LEU A 64 -13.58 -0.43 16.94
CA LEU A 64 -12.74 0.68 16.47
C LEU A 64 -11.70 0.20 15.49
N GLU A 65 -11.35 1.04 14.54
CA GLU A 65 -10.22 0.80 13.66
C GLU A 65 -9.56 2.13 13.30
N TYR A 66 -8.32 2.06 12.86
CA TYR A 66 -7.63 3.23 12.31
C TYR A 66 -7.51 3.09 10.81
N ALA A 67 -7.32 4.22 10.13
CA ALA A 67 -7.03 4.22 8.71
C ALA A 67 -6.08 5.35 8.39
N TYR A 68 -5.02 5.04 7.64
CA TYR A 68 -4.02 6.01 7.21
C TYR A 68 -3.81 5.89 5.71
N PRO A 69 -3.72 7.02 5.00
CA PRO A 69 -3.62 7.00 3.54
C PRO A 69 -2.31 6.36 3.08
N ILE A 70 -2.37 5.77 1.88
CA ILE A 70 -1.22 5.20 1.20
C ILE A 70 -1.03 5.95 -0.10
N THR A 71 0.22 6.33 -0.38
CA THR A 71 0.58 7.00 -1.62
C THR A 71 1.68 6.20 -2.31
N ILE A 72 1.44 5.87 -3.57
CA ILE A 72 2.40 5.16 -4.42
C ILE A 72 2.70 6.08 -5.59
N GLY A 73 3.96 6.37 -5.82
CA GLY A 73 4.39 7.32 -6.85
C GLY A 73 4.25 6.76 -8.26
N ASN A 74 4.96 7.41 -9.19
CA ASN A 74 4.96 7.03 -10.60
C ASN A 74 6.02 5.95 -10.86
N ASN A 75 5.77 5.12 -11.88
CA ASN A 75 6.73 4.12 -12.35
C ASN A 75 7.13 3.14 -11.23
N VAL A 76 6.13 2.62 -10.53
CA VAL A 76 6.35 1.68 -9.42
C VAL A 76 5.91 0.29 -9.86
N TRP A 77 6.75 -0.69 -9.59
CA TRP A 77 6.42 -2.10 -9.78
C TRP A 77 6.33 -2.77 -8.42
N ILE A 78 5.16 -3.36 -8.12
CA ILE A 78 4.94 -4.09 -6.88
C ILE A 78 4.84 -5.57 -7.20
N GLY A 79 5.77 -6.34 -6.65
CA GLY A 79 5.88 -7.78 -6.92
C GLY A 79 4.76 -8.60 -6.30
N ALA A 80 4.59 -9.82 -6.80
CA ALA A 80 3.50 -10.71 -6.41
C ALA A 80 3.47 -10.94 -4.90
N GLY A 81 2.28 -10.92 -4.34
CA GLY A 81 2.07 -11.23 -2.92
C GLY A 81 2.55 -10.16 -1.95
N ALA A 82 3.02 -9.01 -2.44
CA ALA A 82 3.45 -7.93 -1.55
C ALA A 82 2.26 -7.31 -0.82
N ILE A 83 2.54 -6.81 0.38
CA ILE A 83 1.54 -6.16 1.23
C ILE A 83 2.05 -4.78 1.57
N ILE A 84 1.20 -3.77 1.33
CA ILE A 84 1.49 -2.37 1.65
C ILE A 84 0.62 -1.99 2.85
N LEU A 85 1.24 -1.58 3.93
CA LEU A 85 0.54 -1.32 5.19
C LEU A 85 0.13 0.14 5.34
N PRO A 86 -0.79 0.43 6.28
CA PRO A 86 -1.35 1.77 6.44
C PRO A 86 -0.28 2.85 6.61
N GLY A 87 -0.51 3.98 5.97
CA GLY A 87 0.32 5.17 6.13
C GLY A 87 1.60 5.20 5.31
N VAL A 88 1.86 4.18 4.49
CA VAL A 88 3.10 4.08 3.73
C VAL A 88 3.06 4.98 2.50
N THR A 89 4.17 5.66 2.25
CA THR A 89 4.43 6.37 0.99
C THR A 89 5.57 5.67 0.26
N ILE A 90 5.31 5.28 -0.97
CA ILE A 90 6.32 4.71 -1.87
C ILE A 90 6.65 5.76 -2.93
N GLY A 91 7.91 6.12 -3.04
CA GLY A 91 8.36 7.15 -3.98
C GLY A 91 8.31 6.69 -5.44
N ASN A 92 8.72 7.57 -6.35
CA ASN A 92 8.75 7.26 -7.76
C ASN A 92 9.88 6.28 -8.11
N ASN A 93 9.67 5.49 -9.17
CA ASN A 93 10.72 4.60 -9.69
C ASN A 93 11.21 3.61 -8.64
N VAL A 94 10.26 2.94 -7.99
CA VAL A 94 10.53 1.96 -6.95
C VAL A 94 10.09 0.58 -7.43
N VAL A 95 10.86 -0.43 -7.10
CA VAL A 95 10.47 -1.83 -7.26
C VAL A 95 10.37 -2.45 -5.88
N ILE A 96 9.21 -3.05 -5.61
CA ILE A 96 8.98 -3.82 -4.39
C ILE A 96 9.04 -5.30 -4.76
N GLY A 97 9.93 -6.04 -4.11
CA GLY A 97 10.09 -7.47 -4.40
C GLY A 97 8.88 -8.30 -4.00
N ALA A 98 8.73 -9.46 -4.66
CA ALA A 98 7.62 -10.37 -4.36
C ALA A 98 7.63 -10.79 -2.89
N GLY A 99 6.43 -10.93 -2.31
CA GLY A 99 6.28 -11.38 -0.93
C GLY A 99 6.70 -10.38 0.14
N SER A 100 7.02 -9.15 -0.24
CA SER A 100 7.45 -8.13 0.71
C SER A 100 6.30 -7.60 1.54
N VAL A 101 6.61 -7.19 2.77
CA VAL A 101 5.64 -6.50 3.64
C VAL A 101 6.19 -5.11 3.92
N VAL A 102 5.59 -4.10 3.29
CA VAL A 102 6.07 -2.73 3.36
C VAL A 102 5.44 -2.04 4.56
N THR A 103 6.25 -1.80 5.57
CA THR A 103 5.81 -1.23 6.85
C THR A 103 6.23 0.22 7.04
N LYS A 104 7.14 0.73 6.19
CA LYS A 104 7.68 2.08 6.28
C LYS A 104 7.78 2.67 4.88
N ASN A 105 7.93 3.98 4.81
CA ASN A 105 8.09 4.68 3.55
C ASN A 105 9.32 4.17 2.79
N ILE A 106 9.19 4.12 1.47
CA ILE A 106 10.28 3.70 0.59
C ILE A 106 10.68 4.90 -0.26
N PRO A 107 11.95 5.32 -0.21
CA PRO A 107 12.39 6.46 -1.00
C PRO A 107 12.40 6.13 -2.50
N ALA A 108 12.33 7.17 -3.30
CA ALA A 108 12.38 7.04 -4.76
C ALA A 108 13.65 6.33 -5.22
N TYR A 109 13.59 5.72 -6.40
CA TYR A 109 14.74 5.07 -7.05
C TYR A 109 15.32 3.94 -6.22
N SER A 110 14.47 3.13 -5.62
CA SER A 110 14.91 2.05 -4.73
C SER A 110 14.36 0.70 -5.18
N LEU A 111 15.16 -0.33 -4.97
CA LEU A 111 14.69 -1.71 -4.92
C LEU A 111 14.59 -2.09 -3.44
N ALA A 112 13.39 -2.47 -3.01
CA ALA A 112 13.15 -2.82 -1.62
C ALA A 112 12.48 -4.19 -1.55
N VAL A 113 12.93 -5.03 -0.63
CA VAL A 113 12.44 -6.41 -0.52
C VAL A 113 12.36 -6.85 0.93
N GLY A 114 11.56 -7.86 1.17
CA GLY A 114 11.57 -8.63 2.41
C GLY A 114 10.43 -8.31 3.37
N ASN A 115 10.46 -8.95 4.51
CA ASN A 115 9.52 -8.76 5.61
C ASN A 115 10.29 -8.65 6.92
N PRO A 116 10.39 -7.47 7.52
CA PRO A 116 9.92 -6.19 6.99
C PRO A 116 10.74 -5.76 5.77
N CYS A 117 10.07 -5.06 4.86
CA CYS A 117 10.69 -4.63 3.61
C CYS A 117 11.81 -3.62 3.87
N ARG A 118 12.93 -3.81 3.18
CA ARG A 118 14.11 -2.94 3.31
C ARG A 118 14.65 -2.58 1.94
N VAL A 119 15.15 -1.39 1.80
CA VAL A 119 15.87 -0.97 0.61
C VAL A 119 17.18 -1.74 0.54
N ILE A 120 17.44 -2.41 -0.57
CA ILE A 120 18.65 -3.19 -0.76
C ILE A 120 19.59 -2.60 -1.80
N LYS A 121 19.08 -1.75 -2.67
CA LYS A 121 19.94 -1.03 -3.62
C LYS A 121 19.19 0.13 -4.24
N ARG A 122 19.95 1.05 -4.82
CA ARG A 122 19.41 2.14 -5.61
C ARG A 122 19.21 1.68 -7.04
N ILE A 123 18.13 2.12 -7.65
CA ILE A 123 17.87 1.91 -9.07
C ILE A 123 18.25 3.18 -9.79
N ASP A 124 19.26 3.09 -10.64
CA ASP A 124 19.65 4.24 -11.45
C ASP A 124 18.83 4.29 -12.73
N GLU A 125 18.70 5.49 -13.25
CA GLU A 125 17.99 5.74 -14.50
C GLU A 125 18.62 5.04 -15.67
#